data_1558ef8563d892ed2357ee6291c42914
#
_entry.id   1558ef8563d892ed2357ee6291c42914
#
_cell.length_a   1.000
_cell.length_b   1.000
_cell.length_c   1.000
_cell.angle_alpha   90.00
_cell.angle_beta   90.00
_cell.angle_gamma   90.00
#
_symmetry.space_group_name_H-M   'P 1'
#
loop_
_entity.id
_entity.type
_entity.pdbx_description
1 polymer ?
#
loop_
_entity_poly.entity_id
_entity_poly.type
_entity_poly.pdbx_seq_one_letter_code
_entity_poly.pdbx_strand_id
1 'polypeptide(L)'
;MRKKKLGPVLLSGLIIGPILGSGIILLPPLIYKTTGDYAIIAWLLIMGIGFLFASLFGKLSILFPNESGVAHAVDQAFGPSMKQLTSIFFIIAGCLGPTAVLMTASQYIAALFSNFKVPLEGIGFLLMSLCVLILLLDISSIGKISFVFSTAATVLLLSGGIRSIPHFRSEQLVQTSFSFGDFGYSILLLFWALVGWEIIGNYSMDVKNRKKTIPQAITISTLTVTVVCLVVAGATQWIVIPSSHQEDLRITAILATLFGEFAVPLIAFITTVLCMSTYLLVVGGVSRLIASEAKYIKKLYKLSYRTKSNVSIYSLLLLISIHTIVFICLYNDCITVEQIVAIANAFFICNAICGIFAAYKLLPGLFNKILSLSLIVCFLIILSFSSIWILISIGILVGFYGLQYFKNRPNTYEKKISIR
;
A
#
# COMPACT_ATOMS: atom_id res chain seq x y z
N MET A 1 1.63 -23.16 23.60
CA MET A 1 0.55 -23.33 22.59
C MET A 1 1.18 -23.39 21.20
N ARG A 2 0.99 -24.45 20.41
CA ARG A 2 1.44 -24.49 19.00
C ARG A 2 0.65 -23.46 18.22
N LYS A 3 1.29 -22.39 17.72
CA LYS A 3 0.67 -21.42 16.81
C LYS A 3 0.07 -22.20 15.62
N LYS A 4 -1.22 -22.04 15.34
CA LYS A 4 -1.86 -22.63 14.15
C LYS A 4 -1.16 -22.04 12.93
N LYS A 5 -0.54 -22.91 12.11
CA LYS A 5 0.16 -22.48 10.89
C LYS A 5 -0.85 -22.10 9.83
N LEU A 6 -0.56 -21.00 9.10
CA LEU A 6 -1.42 -20.45 8.06
C LEU A 6 -1.50 -21.37 6.84
N GLY A 7 -2.72 -21.64 6.40
CA GLY A 7 -3.01 -22.27 5.10
C GLY A 7 -3.19 -21.24 3.99
N PRO A 8 -3.36 -21.70 2.71
CA PRO A 8 -3.41 -20.77 1.56
C PRO A 8 -4.58 -19.77 1.63
N VAL A 9 -5.78 -20.21 2.02
CA VAL A 9 -6.97 -19.34 2.10
C VAL A 9 -6.82 -18.26 3.17
N LEU A 10 -6.30 -18.62 4.35
CA LEU A 10 -6.12 -17.65 5.43
C LEU A 10 -4.99 -16.67 5.10
N LEU A 11 -3.91 -17.15 4.46
CA LEU A 11 -2.81 -16.29 4.00
C LEU A 11 -3.29 -15.36 2.88
N SER A 12 -4.08 -15.84 1.91
CA SER A 12 -4.64 -14.97 0.86
C SER A 12 -5.54 -13.88 1.44
N GLY A 13 -6.37 -14.19 2.42
CA GLY A 13 -7.21 -13.19 3.08
C GLY A 13 -6.43 -12.10 3.82
N LEU A 14 -5.31 -12.49 4.47
CA LEU A 14 -4.41 -11.52 5.10
C LEU A 14 -3.71 -10.60 4.10
N ILE A 15 -3.58 -11.03 2.84
CA ILE A 15 -2.99 -10.24 1.75
C ILE A 15 -4.06 -9.34 1.10
N ILE A 16 -5.24 -9.90 0.80
CA ILE A 16 -6.33 -9.20 0.10
C ILE A 16 -6.79 -7.98 0.90
N GLY A 17 -6.94 -8.13 2.23
CA GLY A 17 -7.45 -7.06 3.08
C GLY A 17 -6.71 -5.74 2.96
N PRO A 18 -5.40 -5.69 3.21
CA PRO A 18 -4.61 -4.46 3.07
C PRO A 18 -4.56 -3.92 1.64
N ILE A 19 -4.52 -4.79 0.63
CA ILE A 19 -4.41 -4.38 -0.78
C ILE A 19 -5.72 -3.73 -1.26
N LEU A 20 -6.87 -4.36 -1.01
CA LEU A 20 -8.16 -3.75 -1.33
C LEU A 20 -8.42 -2.55 -0.42
N GLY A 21 -8.22 -2.67 0.87
CA GLY A 21 -8.26 -1.61 1.89
C GLY A 21 -8.90 -0.30 1.44
N SER A 22 -8.19 0.79 1.62
CA SER A 22 -8.59 2.12 1.11
C SER A 22 -8.45 2.25 -0.41
N GLY A 23 -7.58 1.44 -1.02
CA GLY A 23 -7.25 1.57 -2.45
C GLY A 23 -8.44 1.34 -3.37
N ILE A 24 -9.27 0.34 -3.08
CA ILE A 24 -10.45 0.02 -3.90
C ILE A 24 -11.55 1.09 -3.80
N ILE A 25 -11.53 1.90 -2.76
CA ILE A 25 -12.51 2.97 -2.56
C ILE A 25 -11.98 4.29 -3.13
N LEU A 26 -10.71 4.62 -2.86
CA LEU A 26 -10.10 5.90 -3.25
C LEU A 26 -9.73 5.95 -4.73
N LEU A 27 -9.08 4.89 -5.23
CA LEU A 27 -8.42 4.97 -6.54
C LEU A 27 -9.39 4.97 -7.74
N PRO A 28 -10.47 4.15 -7.81
CA PRO A 28 -11.29 4.12 -9.02
C PRO A 28 -11.86 5.48 -9.44
N PRO A 29 -12.49 6.29 -8.55
CA PRO A 29 -12.95 7.63 -8.94
C PRO A 29 -11.78 8.59 -9.21
N LEU A 30 -10.69 8.51 -8.44
CA LEU A 30 -9.51 9.37 -8.61
C LEU A 30 -8.85 9.13 -9.97
N ILE A 31 -8.64 7.89 -10.36
CA ILE A 31 -8.02 7.54 -11.65
C ILE A 31 -8.91 7.90 -12.82
N TYR A 32 -10.23 7.71 -12.70
CA TYR A 32 -11.17 8.15 -13.73
C TYR A 32 -11.15 9.68 -13.90
N LYS A 33 -11.08 10.44 -12.81
CA LYS A 33 -10.95 11.90 -12.82
C LYS A 33 -9.64 12.35 -13.49
N THR A 34 -8.53 11.61 -13.28
CA THR A 34 -7.20 12.00 -13.77
C THR A 34 -7.00 11.65 -15.24
N THR A 35 -7.39 10.44 -15.69
CA THR A 35 -7.09 9.96 -17.06
C THR A 35 -8.33 9.63 -17.90
N GLY A 36 -9.53 9.94 -17.39
CA GLY A 36 -10.78 9.73 -18.12
C GLY A 36 -11.01 8.27 -18.52
N ASP A 37 -11.45 8.07 -19.75
CA ASP A 37 -11.83 6.73 -20.25
C ASP A 37 -10.66 5.74 -20.37
N TYR A 38 -9.43 6.23 -20.26
CA TYR A 38 -8.23 5.37 -20.21
C TYR A 38 -7.99 4.74 -18.82
N ALA A 39 -8.82 5.06 -17.82
CA ALA A 39 -8.68 4.53 -16.47
C ALA A 39 -8.67 3.00 -16.42
N ILE A 40 -9.58 2.33 -17.15
CA ILE A 40 -9.63 0.86 -17.17
C ILE A 40 -8.36 0.23 -17.75
N ILE A 41 -7.72 0.89 -18.73
CA ILE A 41 -6.46 0.43 -19.32
C ILE A 41 -5.32 0.58 -18.29
N ALA A 42 -5.31 1.68 -17.53
CA ALA A 42 -4.36 1.87 -16.45
C ALA A 42 -4.50 0.78 -15.36
N TRP A 43 -5.74 0.43 -14.99
CA TRP A 43 -6.02 -0.67 -14.07
C TRP A 43 -5.56 -2.03 -14.60
N LEU A 44 -5.81 -2.36 -15.86
CA LEU A 44 -5.34 -3.59 -16.49
C LEU A 44 -3.82 -3.70 -16.45
N LEU A 45 -3.13 -2.60 -16.79
CA LEU A 45 -1.67 -2.56 -16.79
C LEU A 45 -1.10 -2.77 -15.38
N ILE A 46 -1.62 -2.03 -14.38
CA ILE A 46 -1.10 -2.13 -13.02
C ILE A 46 -1.40 -3.49 -12.38
N MET A 47 -2.54 -4.10 -12.65
CA MET A 47 -2.86 -5.45 -12.17
C MET A 47 -1.92 -6.51 -12.78
N GLY A 48 -1.58 -6.40 -14.08
CA GLY A 48 -0.58 -7.26 -14.71
C GLY A 48 0.80 -7.12 -14.07
N ILE A 49 1.26 -5.89 -13.84
CA ILE A 49 2.50 -5.60 -13.12
C ILE A 49 2.45 -6.17 -11.70
N GLY A 50 1.32 -6.01 -11.01
CA GLY A 50 1.10 -6.51 -9.65
C GLY A 50 1.22 -8.04 -9.55
N PHE A 51 0.70 -8.78 -10.51
CA PHE A 51 0.85 -10.24 -10.57
C PHE A 51 2.33 -10.66 -10.67
N LEU A 52 3.08 -10.00 -11.56
CA LEU A 52 4.50 -10.27 -11.75
C LEU A 52 5.31 -9.93 -10.48
N PHE A 53 5.02 -8.78 -9.90
CA PHE A 53 5.63 -8.30 -8.66
C PHE A 53 5.35 -9.24 -7.49
N ALA A 54 4.09 -9.61 -7.24
CA ALA A 54 3.69 -10.56 -6.20
C ALA A 54 4.38 -11.92 -6.36
N SER A 55 4.48 -12.42 -7.60
CA SER A 55 5.14 -13.69 -7.90
C SER A 55 6.63 -13.67 -7.57
N LEU A 56 7.32 -12.56 -7.87
CA LEU A 56 8.74 -12.40 -7.57
C LEU A 56 8.99 -12.34 -6.06
N PHE A 57 8.19 -11.55 -5.33
CA PHE A 57 8.29 -11.41 -3.87
C PHE A 57 7.90 -12.69 -3.13
N GLY A 58 6.95 -13.44 -3.67
CA GLY A 58 6.61 -14.77 -3.14
C GLY A 58 7.78 -15.73 -3.20
N LYS A 59 8.51 -15.78 -4.32
CA LYS A 59 9.74 -16.59 -4.45
C LYS A 59 10.81 -16.15 -3.46
N LEU A 60 11.01 -14.83 -3.31
CA LEU A 60 11.96 -14.26 -2.36
C LEU A 60 11.60 -14.65 -0.91
N SER A 61 10.32 -14.59 -0.54
CA SER A 61 9.80 -14.96 0.78
C SER A 61 9.94 -16.46 1.10
N ILE A 62 9.94 -17.32 0.08
CA ILE A 62 10.17 -18.76 0.25
C ILE A 62 11.63 -19.03 0.59
N LEU A 63 12.57 -18.35 -0.09
CA LEU A 63 14.01 -18.56 0.05
C LEU A 63 14.58 -17.85 1.29
N PHE A 64 14.06 -16.65 1.60
CA PHE A 64 14.54 -15.82 2.72
C PHE A 64 13.39 -15.49 3.69
N PRO A 65 12.85 -16.52 4.37
CA PRO A 65 11.74 -16.32 5.30
C PRO A 65 12.19 -15.53 6.52
N ASN A 66 11.60 -14.35 6.74
CA ASN A 66 11.88 -13.48 7.89
C ASN A 66 10.71 -12.54 8.18
N GLU A 67 10.55 -12.12 9.43
CA GLU A 67 9.53 -11.15 9.84
C GLU A 67 9.81 -9.72 9.33
N SER A 68 11.07 -9.41 8.96
CA SER A 68 11.47 -8.11 8.43
C SER A 68 11.24 -7.96 6.92
N GLY A 69 10.70 -8.98 6.25
CA GLY A 69 10.27 -8.91 4.84
C GLY A 69 11.39 -8.48 3.88
N VAL A 70 11.08 -7.45 3.08
CA VAL A 70 11.96 -6.93 1.99
C VAL A 70 13.32 -6.47 2.51
N ALA A 71 13.34 -5.74 3.62
CA ALA A 71 14.60 -5.19 4.17
C ALA A 71 15.61 -6.28 4.55
N HIS A 72 15.14 -7.47 5.00
CA HIS A 72 16.01 -8.60 5.27
C HIS A 72 16.64 -9.18 3.98
N ALA A 73 15.87 -9.33 2.93
CA ALA A 73 16.40 -9.79 1.63
C ALA A 73 17.43 -8.81 1.06
N VAL A 74 17.17 -7.50 1.21
CA VAL A 74 18.13 -6.44 0.80
C VAL A 74 19.41 -6.51 1.63
N ASP A 75 19.32 -6.76 2.95
CA ASP A 75 20.48 -6.96 3.83
C ASP A 75 21.35 -8.13 3.35
N GLN A 76 20.72 -9.27 3.07
CA GLN A 76 21.41 -10.46 2.55
C GLN A 76 22.07 -10.22 1.18
N ALA A 77 21.44 -9.39 0.33
CA ALA A 77 21.97 -9.10 -0.99
C ALA A 77 23.11 -8.05 -0.95
N PHE A 78 22.93 -6.97 -0.20
CA PHE A 78 23.73 -5.76 -0.32
C PHE A 78 24.29 -5.24 1.01
N GLY A 79 23.89 -5.83 2.14
CA GLY A 79 24.37 -5.45 3.46
C GLY A 79 23.63 -4.28 4.12
N PRO A 80 24.13 -3.85 5.31
CA PRO A 80 23.36 -2.97 6.22
C PRO A 80 23.02 -1.61 5.66
N SER A 81 23.90 -0.97 4.86
CA SER A 81 23.64 0.37 4.31
C SER A 81 22.45 0.38 3.38
N MET A 82 22.31 -0.62 2.51
CA MET A 82 21.16 -0.72 1.60
C MET A 82 19.89 -1.15 2.32
N LYS A 83 20.00 -1.98 3.37
CA LYS A 83 18.87 -2.26 4.28
C LYS A 83 18.33 -0.97 4.90
N GLN A 84 19.20 -0.10 5.42
CA GLN A 84 18.79 1.18 6.01
C GLN A 84 18.10 2.08 4.99
N LEU A 85 18.62 2.20 3.76
CA LEU A 85 17.97 2.93 2.68
C LEU A 85 16.56 2.41 2.40
N THR A 86 16.40 1.09 2.28
CA THR A 86 15.11 0.44 2.07
C THR A 86 14.14 0.74 3.22
N SER A 87 14.62 0.65 4.47
CA SER A 87 13.83 0.98 5.66
C SER A 87 13.38 2.43 5.67
N ILE A 88 14.24 3.37 5.29
CA ILE A 88 13.91 4.81 5.24
C ILE A 88 12.84 5.09 4.19
N PHE A 89 12.92 4.51 3.01
CA PHE A 89 11.87 4.66 2.00
C PHE A 89 10.51 4.22 2.53
N PHE A 90 10.44 3.07 3.20
CA PHE A 90 9.21 2.58 3.79
C PHE A 90 8.71 3.46 4.95
N ILE A 91 9.61 3.99 5.78
CA ILE A 91 9.27 4.92 6.88
C ILE A 91 8.68 6.21 6.34
N ILE A 92 9.29 6.83 5.31
CA ILE A 92 8.78 8.08 4.72
C ILE A 92 7.38 7.87 4.14
N ALA A 93 7.18 6.77 3.39
CA ALA A 93 5.86 6.42 2.88
C ALA A 93 4.83 6.24 4.01
N GLY A 94 5.24 5.59 5.11
CA GLY A 94 4.39 5.38 6.29
C GLY A 94 4.17 6.65 7.14
N CYS A 95 4.98 7.69 6.98
CA CYS A 95 4.75 9.00 7.58
C CYS A 95 3.65 9.82 6.87
N LEU A 96 3.33 9.50 5.61
CA LEU A 96 2.40 10.27 4.80
C LEU A 96 1.14 9.47 4.44
N GLY A 97 1.33 8.28 3.86
CA GLY A 97 0.25 7.48 3.30
C GLY A 97 -0.94 7.20 4.23
N PRO A 98 -0.73 6.85 5.51
CA PRO A 98 -1.83 6.55 6.42
C PRO A 98 -2.83 7.70 6.62
N THR A 99 -2.41 8.97 6.46
CA THR A 99 -3.33 10.12 6.55
C THR A 99 -4.29 10.16 5.38
N ALA A 100 -3.84 9.87 4.14
CA ALA A 100 -4.71 9.77 2.98
C ALA A 100 -5.77 8.67 3.14
N VAL A 101 -5.38 7.54 3.77
CA VAL A 101 -6.31 6.45 4.11
C VAL A 101 -7.45 6.93 5.02
N LEU A 102 -7.13 7.68 6.08
CA LEU A 102 -8.14 8.20 7.01
C LEU A 102 -8.97 9.32 6.38
N MET A 103 -8.39 10.16 5.50
CA MET A 103 -9.14 11.15 4.75
C MET A 103 -10.21 10.52 3.85
N THR A 104 -9.90 9.37 3.22
CA THR A 104 -10.89 8.59 2.47
C THR A 104 -12.09 8.20 3.37
N ALA A 105 -11.83 7.67 4.57
CA ALA A 105 -12.90 7.34 5.51
C ALA A 105 -13.70 8.59 5.94
N SER A 106 -13.01 9.71 6.15
CA SER A 106 -13.63 10.99 6.53
C SER A 106 -14.62 11.49 5.51
N GLN A 107 -14.31 11.38 4.20
CA GLN A 107 -15.21 11.76 3.11
C GLN A 107 -16.53 10.99 3.16
N TYR A 108 -16.46 9.66 3.35
CA TYR A 108 -17.66 8.82 3.42
C TYR A 108 -18.46 9.01 4.72
N ILE A 109 -17.79 9.29 5.85
CA ILE A 109 -18.48 9.65 7.10
C ILE A 109 -19.17 11.00 6.96
N ALA A 110 -18.50 12.01 6.38
CA ALA A 110 -19.09 13.33 6.18
C ALA A 110 -20.35 13.29 5.30
N ALA A 111 -20.39 12.37 4.32
CA ALA A 111 -21.56 12.17 3.46
C ALA A 111 -22.81 11.69 4.24
N LEU A 112 -22.65 11.11 5.44
CA LEU A 112 -23.78 10.75 6.33
C LEU A 112 -24.38 11.97 7.04
N PHE A 113 -23.59 13.03 7.20
CA PHE A 113 -23.92 14.20 7.99
C PHE A 113 -23.98 15.46 7.13
N SER A 114 -24.72 15.40 6.01
CA SER A 114 -24.85 16.51 5.04
C SER A 114 -25.24 17.86 5.66
N ASN A 115 -25.88 17.86 6.82
CA ASN A 115 -26.29 19.06 7.56
C ASN A 115 -25.23 19.57 8.54
N PHE A 116 -24.15 18.83 8.80
CA PHE A 116 -23.09 19.21 9.72
C PHE A 116 -21.82 19.55 8.94
N LYS A 117 -21.39 20.81 9.00
CA LYS A 117 -20.11 21.26 8.46
C LYS A 117 -18.94 20.90 9.39
N VAL A 118 -18.62 19.62 9.49
CA VAL A 118 -17.41 19.18 10.21
C VAL A 118 -16.26 19.11 9.20
N PRO A 119 -15.08 19.71 9.48
CA PRO A 119 -13.92 19.57 8.61
C PRO A 119 -13.52 18.10 8.46
N LEU A 120 -13.23 17.68 7.22
CA LEU A 120 -12.83 16.29 6.93
C LEU A 120 -11.60 15.87 7.73
N GLU A 121 -10.65 16.79 7.88
CA GLU A 121 -9.42 16.61 8.64
C GLU A 121 -9.70 16.38 10.13
N GLY A 122 -10.74 17.02 10.66
CA GLY A 122 -11.20 16.81 12.05
C GLY A 122 -11.73 15.40 12.27
N ILE A 123 -12.51 14.87 11.32
CA ILE A 123 -12.97 13.48 11.34
C ILE A 123 -11.76 12.53 11.22
N GLY A 124 -10.82 12.82 10.29
CA GLY A 124 -9.60 12.04 10.12
C GLY A 124 -8.74 12.00 11.37
N PHE A 125 -8.58 13.12 12.06
CA PHE A 125 -7.87 13.21 13.33
C PHE A 125 -8.54 12.41 14.45
N LEU A 126 -9.87 12.43 14.51
CA LEU A 126 -10.64 11.60 15.46
C LEU A 126 -10.43 10.10 15.19
N LEU A 127 -10.52 9.68 13.93
CA LEU A 127 -10.26 8.30 13.52
C LEU A 127 -8.81 7.89 13.84
N MET A 128 -7.84 8.76 13.58
CA MET A 128 -6.45 8.56 13.96
C MET A 128 -6.32 8.31 15.47
N SER A 129 -6.94 9.16 16.28
CA SER A 129 -6.88 9.05 17.74
C SER A 129 -7.47 7.73 18.22
N LEU A 130 -8.58 7.28 17.64
CA LEU A 130 -9.19 5.99 17.93
C LEU A 130 -8.27 4.82 17.52
N CYS A 131 -7.66 4.88 16.34
CA CYS A 131 -6.68 3.88 15.90
C CYS A 131 -5.48 3.79 16.84
N VAL A 132 -4.98 4.93 17.32
CA VAL A 132 -3.86 4.98 18.28
C VAL A 132 -4.24 4.29 19.60
N LEU A 133 -5.43 4.56 20.14
CA LEU A 133 -5.92 3.87 21.33
C LEU A 133 -5.96 2.35 21.12
N ILE A 134 -6.43 1.89 19.95
CA ILE A 134 -6.44 0.47 19.60
C ILE A 134 -5.03 -0.11 19.53
N LEU A 135 -4.07 0.63 18.94
CA LEU A 135 -2.65 0.20 18.86
C LEU A 135 -1.98 0.06 20.23
N LEU A 136 -2.46 0.79 21.24
CA LEU A 136 -1.97 0.69 22.62
C LEU A 136 -2.52 -0.54 23.36
N LEU A 137 -3.70 -1.07 22.94
CA LEU A 137 -4.37 -2.15 23.66
C LEU A 137 -3.79 -3.54 23.38
N ASP A 138 -3.86 -4.12 22.28
CA ASP A 138 -3.19 -5.33 21.80
C ASP A 138 -3.69 -5.73 20.41
N ILE A 139 -2.76 -6.14 19.55
CA ILE A 139 -2.97 -6.23 18.10
C ILE A 139 -3.52 -7.60 17.64
N SER A 140 -3.59 -8.62 18.52
CA SER A 140 -3.85 -10.02 18.11
C SER A 140 -5.23 -10.23 17.43
N SER A 141 -6.20 -9.38 17.70
CA SER A 141 -7.58 -9.48 17.19
C SER A 141 -7.81 -8.71 15.88
N ILE A 142 -6.96 -7.72 15.57
CA ILE A 142 -7.15 -6.80 14.43
C ILE A 142 -7.13 -7.53 13.10
N GLY A 143 -6.22 -8.48 12.93
CA GLY A 143 -6.09 -9.24 11.66
C GLY A 143 -7.34 -10.08 11.32
N LYS A 144 -8.05 -10.63 12.31
CA LYS A 144 -9.28 -11.39 12.09
C LYS A 144 -10.43 -10.46 11.68
N ILE A 145 -10.54 -9.33 12.36
CA ILE A 145 -11.56 -8.31 12.08
C ILE A 145 -11.36 -7.76 10.67
N SER A 146 -10.14 -7.38 10.33
CA SER A 146 -9.78 -6.92 8.97
C SER A 146 -10.14 -7.95 7.90
N PHE A 147 -9.89 -9.23 8.13
CA PHE A 147 -10.23 -10.30 7.19
C PHE A 147 -11.73 -10.41 6.94
N VAL A 148 -12.56 -10.36 7.99
CA VAL A 148 -14.01 -10.46 7.85
C VAL A 148 -14.55 -9.26 7.06
N PHE A 149 -14.11 -8.04 7.40
CA PHE A 149 -14.59 -6.83 6.74
C PHE A 149 -14.08 -6.70 5.30
N SER A 150 -12.84 -7.08 5.02
CA SER A 150 -12.34 -7.09 3.65
C SER A 150 -13.07 -8.10 2.76
N THR A 151 -13.43 -9.26 3.32
CA THR A 151 -14.24 -10.26 2.59
C THR A 151 -15.64 -9.73 2.33
N ALA A 152 -16.28 -9.14 3.32
CA ALA A 152 -17.61 -8.53 3.15
C ALA A 152 -17.58 -7.39 2.11
N ALA A 153 -16.60 -6.49 2.20
CA ALA A 153 -16.41 -5.42 1.22
C ALA A 153 -16.19 -5.96 -0.20
N THR A 154 -15.35 -7.00 -0.35
CA THR A 154 -15.12 -7.67 -1.64
C THR A 154 -16.43 -8.16 -2.26
N VAL A 155 -17.22 -8.89 -1.49
CA VAL A 155 -18.51 -9.44 -1.97
C VAL A 155 -19.48 -8.32 -2.33
N LEU A 156 -19.59 -7.29 -1.51
CA LEU A 156 -20.50 -6.16 -1.75
C LEU A 156 -20.11 -5.36 -2.98
N LEU A 157 -18.82 -5.02 -3.13
CA LEU A 157 -18.33 -4.25 -4.27
C LEU A 157 -18.44 -5.05 -5.59
N LEU A 158 -18.17 -6.35 -5.58
CA LEU A 158 -18.38 -7.21 -6.75
C LEU A 158 -19.85 -7.30 -7.13
N SER A 159 -20.74 -7.54 -6.15
CA SER A 159 -22.17 -7.63 -6.40
C SER A 159 -22.73 -6.31 -6.93
N GLY A 160 -22.33 -5.18 -6.33
CA GLY A 160 -22.72 -3.85 -6.78
C GLY A 160 -22.22 -3.53 -8.18
N GLY A 161 -20.94 -3.81 -8.43
CA GLY A 161 -20.32 -3.61 -9.75
C GLY A 161 -21.01 -4.43 -10.86
N ILE A 162 -21.30 -5.71 -10.61
CA ILE A 162 -22.01 -6.56 -11.57
C ILE A 162 -23.46 -6.05 -11.76
N ARG A 163 -24.15 -5.68 -10.68
CA ARG A 163 -25.54 -5.19 -10.75
C ARG A 163 -25.64 -3.83 -11.45
N SER A 164 -24.57 -3.03 -11.48
CA SER A 164 -24.55 -1.73 -12.15
C SER A 164 -24.42 -1.83 -13.68
N ILE A 165 -24.07 -2.97 -14.26
CA ILE A 165 -23.89 -3.16 -15.70
C ILE A 165 -25.08 -2.63 -16.55
N PRO A 166 -26.36 -2.90 -16.19
CA PRO A 166 -27.50 -2.36 -16.95
C PRO A 166 -27.62 -0.83 -16.94
N HIS A 167 -26.90 -0.17 -16.02
CA HIS A 167 -26.92 1.29 -15.86
C HIS A 167 -25.68 1.95 -16.50
N PHE A 168 -24.93 1.23 -17.31
CA PHE A 168 -23.77 1.76 -18.01
C PHE A 168 -24.23 2.61 -19.20
N ARG A 169 -23.44 3.66 -19.50
CA ARG A 169 -23.65 4.46 -20.70
C ARG A 169 -23.51 3.59 -21.95
N SER A 170 -24.41 3.77 -22.91
CA SER A 170 -24.42 3.05 -24.19
C SER A 170 -23.57 3.70 -25.28
N GLU A 171 -22.99 4.85 -25.00
CA GLU A 171 -22.17 5.62 -25.92
C GLU A 171 -20.76 5.06 -26.07
N GLN A 172 -19.95 5.67 -26.95
CA GLN A 172 -18.59 5.22 -27.20
C GLN A 172 -17.79 5.03 -25.91
N LEU A 173 -17.06 3.93 -25.83
CA LEU A 173 -16.29 3.57 -24.62
C LEU A 173 -15.16 4.54 -24.32
N VAL A 174 -14.66 5.27 -25.32
CA VAL A 174 -13.58 6.25 -25.19
C VAL A 174 -14.01 7.56 -25.88
N GLN A 175 -14.20 8.61 -25.09
CA GLN A 175 -14.56 9.96 -25.56
C GLN A 175 -13.50 10.99 -25.21
N THR A 176 -12.64 10.70 -24.22
CA THR A 176 -11.58 11.60 -23.74
C THR A 176 -10.33 11.47 -24.61
N SER A 177 -9.62 12.59 -24.82
CA SER A 177 -8.30 12.56 -25.49
C SER A 177 -7.25 11.92 -24.61
N PHE A 178 -6.35 11.11 -25.21
CA PHE A 178 -5.25 10.51 -24.49
C PHE A 178 -4.18 11.54 -24.10
N SER A 179 -3.84 11.61 -22.83
CA SER A 179 -2.71 12.37 -22.30
C SER A 179 -1.69 11.40 -21.69
N PHE A 180 -0.47 11.37 -22.23
CA PHE A 180 0.58 10.50 -21.73
C PHE A 180 0.99 10.87 -20.29
N GLY A 181 1.00 12.17 -19.96
CA GLY A 181 1.32 12.65 -18.61
C GLY A 181 0.28 12.20 -17.58
N ASP A 182 -0.99 12.40 -17.84
CA ASP A 182 -2.09 12.04 -16.94
C ASP A 182 -2.22 10.52 -16.81
N PHE A 183 -2.01 9.77 -17.89
CA PHE A 183 -1.99 8.32 -17.86
C PHE A 183 -0.83 7.79 -17.00
N GLY A 184 0.38 8.31 -17.20
CA GLY A 184 1.55 7.93 -16.42
C GLY A 184 1.42 8.29 -14.94
N TYR A 185 0.88 9.48 -14.64
CA TYR A 185 0.56 9.90 -13.29
C TYR A 185 -0.51 8.99 -12.65
N SER A 186 -1.52 8.59 -13.41
CA SER A 186 -2.51 7.60 -12.96
C SER A 186 -1.88 6.25 -12.60
N ILE A 187 -0.91 5.77 -13.37
CA ILE A 187 -0.16 4.55 -13.04
C ILE A 187 0.66 4.74 -11.74
N LEU A 188 1.25 5.92 -11.53
CA LEU A 188 1.93 6.24 -10.27
C LEU A 188 0.96 6.19 -9.07
N LEU A 189 -0.24 6.77 -9.21
CA LEU A 189 -1.27 6.71 -8.17
C LEU A 189 -1.74 5.27 -7.93
N LEU A 190 -1.95 4.51 -9.00
CA LEU A 190 -2.37 3.10 -8.95
C LEU A 190 -1.34 2.18 -8.30
N PHE A 191 -0.09 2.60 -8.16
CA PHE A 191 0.90 1.82 -7.41
C PHE A 191 0.45 1.55 -5.97
N TRP A 192 -0.41 2.39 -5.40
CA TRP A 192 -1.04 2.15 -4.11
C TRP A 192 -1.75 0.80 -4.01
N ALA A 193 -2.35 0.32 -5.10
CA ALA A 193 -2.98 -1.00 -5.16
C ALA A 193 -1.97 -2.16 -5.22
N LEU A 194 -0.67 -1.86 -5.38
CA LEU A 194 0.41 -2.84 -5.30
C LEU A 194 1.08 -2.87 -3.91
N VAL A 195 0.86 -1.86 -3.08
CA VAL A 195 1.39 -1.82 -1.71
C VAL A 195 0.69 -2.89 -0.88
N GLY A 196 1.48 -3.80 -0.31
CA GLY A 196 0.97 -4.91 0.48
C GLY A 196 1.39 -6.29 -0.01
N TRP A 197 1.81 -6.45 -1.27
CA TRP A 197 2.32 -7.74 -1.76
C TRP A 197 3.60 -8.17 -1.04
N GLU A 198 4.42 -7.23 -0.59
CA GLU A 198 5.60 -7.48 0.23
C GLU A 198 5.28 -8.04 1.62
N ILE A 199 4.06 -7.85 2.12
CA ILE A 199 3.59 -8.38 3.42
C ILE A 199 3.68 -9.91 3.48
N ILE A 200 3.61 -10.61 2.35
CA ILE A 200 3.79 -12.06 2.26
C ILE A 200 5.09 -12.49 2.95
N GLY A 201 6.15 -11.71 2.78
CA GLY A 201 7.44 -11.94 3.43
C GLY A 201 7.32 -12.04 4.95
N ASN A 202 6.60 -11.10 5.56
CA ASN A 202 6.46 -10.97 7.01
C ASN A 202 5.73 -12.15 7.66
N TYR A 203 4.83 -12.81 6.93
CA TYR A 203 4.09 -13.99 7.38
C TYR A 203 4.72 -15.32 6.97
N SER A 204 5.80 -15.29 6.20
CA SER A 204 6.45 -16.50 5.66
C SER A 204 6.86 -17.52 6.72
N MET A 205 7.21 -17.05 7.94
CA MET A 205 7.57 -17.92 9.08
C MET A 205 6.37 -18.68 9.67
N ASP A 206 5.15 -18.16 9.55
CA ASP A 206 3.93 -18.71 10.12
C ASP A 206 3.20 -19.67 9.16
N VAL A 207 3.72 -19.89 7.94
CA VAL A 207 3.12 -20.74 6.90
C VAL A 207 3.50 -22.21 7.06
N LYS A 208 2.51 -23.13 6.91
CA LYS A 208 2.70 -24.57 7.13
C LYS A 208 3.65 -25.23 6.11
N ASN A 209 3.48 -24.96 4.83
CA ASN A 209 4.33 -25.45 3.73
C ASN A 209 4.57 -24.30 2.75
N ARG A 210 5.64 -23.56 2.98
CA ARG A 210 5.93 -22.33 2.22
C ARG A 210 5.95 -22.54 0.71
N LYS A 211 6.61 -23.61 0.24
CA LYS A 211 6.76 -23.92 -1.19
C LYS A 211 5.43 -24.16 -1.90
N LYS A 212 4.40 -24.64 -1.18
CA LYS A 212 3.07 -24.88 -1.73
C LYS A 212 2.08 -23.76 -1.39
N THR A 213 2.06 -23.35 -0.13
CA THR A 213 1.06 -22.41 0.39
C THR A 213 1.26 -20.99 -0.12
N ILE A 214 2.52 -20.50 -0.20
CA ILE A 214 2.78 -19.13 -0.66
C ILE A 214 2.36 -18.93 -2.14
N PRO A 215 2.76 -19.78 -3.10
CA PRO A 215 2.30 -19.65 -4.49
C PRO A 215 0.77 -19.72 -4.62
N GLN A 216 0.12 -20.65 -3.92
CA GLN A 216 -1.34 -20.77 -3.94
C GLN A 216 -2.02 -19.50 -3.39
N ALA A 217 -1.52 -18.96 -2.27
CA ALA A 217 -2.06 -17.74 -1.70
C ALA A 217 -1.89 -16.54 -2.64
N ILE A 218 -0.73 -16.42 -3.30
CA ILE A 218 -0.49 -15.38 -4.30
C ILE A 218 -1.48 -15.49 -5.46
N THR A 219 -1.64 -16.68 -6.03
CA THR A 219 -2.57 -16.89 -7.14
C THR A 219 -4.01 -16.54 -6.75
N ILE A 220 -4.48 -17.00 -5.58
CA ILE A 220 -5.81 -16.67 -5.07
C ILE A 220 -5.94 -15.16 -4.87
N SER A 221 -4.97 -14.54 -4.19
CA SER A 221 -5.03 -13.11 -3.89
C SER A 221 -4.98 -12.24 -5.13
N THR A 222 -4.04 -12.50 -6.04
CA THR A 222 -3.89 -11.70 -7.27
C THR A 222 -5.12 -11.82 -8.15
N LEU A 223 -5.67 -13.02 -8.32
CA LEU A 223 -6.89 -13.21 -9.10
C LEU A 223 -8.08 -12.47 -8.48
N THR A 224 -8.28 -12.63 -7.16
CA THR A 224 -9.38 -11.96 -6.45
C THR A 224 -9.23 -10.44 -6.53
N VAL A 225 -8.05 -9.90 -6.22
CA VAL A 225 -7.80 -8.44 -6.27
C VAL A 225 -8.00 -7.91 -7.69
N THR A 226 -7.47 -8.59 -8.72
CA THR A 226 -7.62 -8.17 -10.11
C THR A 226 -9.08 -8.13 -10.53
N VAL A 227 -9.86 -9.17 -10.23
CA VAL A 227 -11.29 -9.21 -10.59
C VAL A 227 -12.05 -8.10 -9.87
N VAL A 228 -11.83 -7.91 -8.57
CA VAL A 228 -12.51 -6.85 -7.80
C VAL A 228 -12.15 -5.47 -8.34
N CYS A 229 -10.85 -5.20 -8.53
CA CYS A 229 -10.39 -3.90 -9.01
C CYS A 229 -10.94 -3.57 -10.40
N LEU A 230 -10.92 -4.54 -11.33
CA LEU A 230 -11.42 -4.30 -12.69
C LEU A 230 -12.94 -4.13 -12.72
N VAL A 231 -13.70 -4.91 -11.95
CA VAL A 231 -15.15 -4.77 -11.86
C VAL A 231 -15.53 -3.40 -11.27
N VAL A 232 -14.88 -3.00 -10.17
CA VAL A 232 -15.17 -1.71 -9.53
C VAL A 232 -14.71 -0.54 -10.37
N ALA A 233 -13.52 -0.62 -10.98
CA ALA A 233 -13.00 0.42 -11.89
C ALA A 233 -13.89 0.58 -13.12
N GLY A 234 -14.29 -0.51 -13.75
CA GLY A 234 -15.20 -0.50 -14.91
C GLY A 234 -16.58 0.08 -14.52
N ALA A 235 -17.13 -0.38 -13.39
CA ALA A 235 -18.38 0.15 -12.89
C ALA A 235 -18.30 1.67 -12.60
N THR A 236 -17.21 2.11 -11.94
CA THR A 236 -16.97 3.53 -11.67
C THR A 236 -16.86 4.37 -12.94
N GLN A 237 -16.20 3.83 -13.96
CA GLN A 237 -15.97 4.53 -15.23
C GLN A 237 -17.25 4.67 -16.06
N TRP A 238 -18.09 3.63 -16.11
CA TRP A 238 -19.21 3.56 -17.06
C TRP A 238 -20.59 3.80 -16.47
N ILE A 239 -20.75 3.81 -15.13
CA ILE A 239 -22.05 4.09 -14.52
C ILE A 239 -22.50 5.53 -14.81
N VAL A 240 -23.76 5.69 -15.20
CA VAL A 240 -24.38 6.99 -15.34
C VAL A 240 -24.76 7.51 -13.97
N ILE A 241 -24.22 8.67 -13.57
CA ILE A 241 -24.53 9.33 -12.32
C ILE A 241 -25.42 10.53 -12.59
N PRO A 242 -26.58 10.68 -11.94
CA PRO A 242 -27.35 11.91 -11.99
C PRO A 242 -26.51 13.10 -11.53
N SER A 243 -26.62 14.23 -12.23
CA SER A 243 -25.81 15.46 -12.03
C SER A 243 -25.86 16.08 -10.62
N SER A 244 -26.73 15.58 -9.75
CA SER A 244 -26.90 16.03 -8.36
C SER A 244 -25.95 15.34 -7.35
N HIS A 245 -25.17 14.33 -7.76
CA HIS A 245 -24.29 13.58 -6.86
C HIS A 245 -22.82 13.98 -7.08
N GLN A 246 -22.10 14.14 -5.98
CA GLN A 246 -20.65 14.46 -6.03
C GLN A 246 -19.89 13.34 -6.76
N GLU A 247 -19.08 13.70 -7.75
CA GLU A 247 -18.29 12.76 -8.56
C GLU A 247 -17.35 11.88 -7.69
N ASP A 248 -16.90 12.42 -6.56
CA ASP A 248 -16.00 11.71 -5.64
C ASP A 248 -16.67 10.49 -4.95
N LEU A 249 -18.01 10.39 -4.97
CA LEU A 249 -18.78 9.30 -4.34
C LEU A 249 -19.31 8.27 -5.35
N ARG A 250 -18.68 8.11 -6.51
CA ARG A 250 -19.10 7.14 -7.55
C ARG A 250 -19.27 5.71 -7.05
N ILE A 251 -18.47 5.28 -6.07
CA ILE A 251 -18.60 3.96 -5.44
C ILE A 251 -19.96 3.80 -4.74
N THR A 252 -20.48 4.87 -4.15
CA THR A 252 -21.82 4.85 -3.54
C THR A 252 -22.90 4.59 -4.58
N ALA A 253 -22.78 5.18 -5.79
CA ALA A 253 -23.72 4.95 -6.87
C ALA A 253 -23.75 3.47 -7.32
N ILE A 254 -22.58 2.78 -7.31
CA ILE A 254 -22.48 1.35 -7.61
C ILE A 254 -23.30 0.53 -6.60
N LEU A 255 -23.18 0.83 -5.30
CA LEU A 255 -23.91 0.13 -4.26
C LEU A 255 -25.39 0.53 -4.19
N ALA A 256 -25.73 1.74 -4.61
CA ALA A 256 -27.13 2.20 -4.65
C ALA A 256 -27.98 1.36 -5.60
N THR A 257 -27.39 0.71 -6.61
CA THR A 257 -28.11 -0.22 -7.48
C THR A 257 -28.63 -1.47 -6.76
N LEU A 258 -28.06 -1.81 -5.60
CA LEU A 258 -28.46 -2.94 -4.77
C LEU A 258 -29.26 -2.53 -3.53
N PHE A 259 -28.83 -1.44 -2.88
CA PHE A 259 -29.25 -1.08 -1.52
C PHE A 259 -30.05 0.24 -1.46
N GLY A 260 -30.24 0.94 -2.61
CA GLY A 260 -30.95 2.21 -2.63
C GLY A 260 -30.32 3.21 -1.64
N GLU A 261 -31.16 3.81 -0.79
CA GLU A 261 -30.74 4.82 0.21
C GLU A 261 -29.80 4.25 1.29
N PHE A 262 -29.85 2.93 1.55
CA PHE A 262 -28.93 2.28 2.49
C PHE A 262 -27.49 2.16 1.98
N ALA A 263 -27.21 2.47 0.71
CA ALA A 263 -25.87 2.40 0.16
C ALA A 263 -24.91 3.38 0.86
N VAL A 264 -25.37 4.60 1.19
CA VAL A 264 -24.52 5.63 1.83
C VAL A 264 -24.04 5.18 3.22
N PRO A 265 -24.89 4.79 4.17
CA PRO A 265 -24.42 4.33 5.48
C PRO A 265 -23.62 3.03 5.40
N LEU A 266 -23.96 2.13 4.49
CA LEU A 266 -23.26 0.87 4.32
C LEU A 266 -21.81 1.08 3.84
N ILE A 267 -21.62 1.89 2.79
CA ILE A 267 -20.28 2.17 2.26
C ILE A 267 -19.44 2.97 3.24
N ALA A 268 -20.05 3.94 3.95
CA ALA A 268 -19.35 4.71 4.97
C ALA A 268 -18.80 3.81 6.10
N PHE A 269 -19.64 2.88 6.57
CA PHE A 269 -19.23 1.92 7.60
C PHE A 269 -18.08 1.01 7.10
N ILE A 270 -18.26 0.38 5.93
CA ILE A 270 -17.26 -0.54 5.36
C ILE A 270 -15.96 0.19 5.08
N THR A 271 -16.01 1.37 4.45
CA THR A 271 -14.84 2.20 4.15
C THR A 271 -14.10 2.57 5.43
N THR A 272 -14.82 3.02 6.46
CA THR A 272 -14.23 3.39 7.74
C THR A 272 -13.46 2.22 8.36
N VAL A 273 -14.07 1.05 8.43
CA VAL A 273 -13.43 -0.13 9.03
C VAL A 273 -12.21 -0.59 8.21
N LEU A 274 -12.30 -0.58 6.88
CA LEU A 274 -11.18 -0.94 6.01
C LEU A 274 -10.02 0.06 6.14
N CYS A 275 -10.32 1.35 6.12
CA CYS A 275 -9.32 2.40 6.27
C CYS A 275 -8.65 2.35 7.64
N MET A 276 -9.41 2.20 8.72
CA MET A 276 -8.85 2.02 10.06
C MET A 276 -7.98 0.77 10.15
N SER A 277 -8.39 -0.36 9.58
CA SER A 277 -7.61 -1.59 9.54
C SER A 277 -6.29 -1.39 8.80
N THR A 278 -6.30 -0.71 7.66
CA THR A 278 -5.09 -0.38 6.87
C THR A 278 -4.17 0.55 7.67
N TYR A 279 -4.72 1.59 8.29
CA TYR A 279 -3.97 2.51 9.15
C TYR A 279 -3.27 1.75 10.29
N LEU A 280 -3.99 0.89 11.00
CA LEU A 280 -3.46 0.10 12.12
C LEU A 280 -2.30 -0.81 11.68
N LEU A 281 -2.44 -1.49 10.53
CA LEU A 281 -1.40 -2.37 9.99
C LEU A 281 -0.15 -1.61 9.58
N VAL A 282 -0.31 -0.52 8.82
CA VAL A 282 0.83 0.26 8.31
C VAL A 282 1.53 0.98 9.46
N VAL A 283 0.81 1.72 10.29
CA VAL A 283 1.40 2.48 11.40
C VAL A 283 2.00 1.57 12.46
N GLY A 284 1.34 0.45 12.76
CA GLY A 284 1.88 -0.58 13.64
C GLY A 284 3.18 -1.20 13.09
N GLY A 285 3.25 -1.46 11.79
CA GLY A 285 4.45 -1.97 11.11
C GLY A 285 5.59 -0.96 11.09
N VAL A 286 5.31 0.26 10.65
CA VAL A 286 6.31 1.36 10.56
C VAL A 286 6.85 1.74 11.92
N SER A 287 6.01 1.81 12.97
CA SER A 287 6.47 2.11 14.32
C SER A 287 7.48 1.07 14.85
N ARG A 288 7.26 -0.21 14.54
CA ARG A 288 8.20 -1.30 14.89
C ARG A 288 9.48 -1.22 14.07
N LEU A 289 9.39 -0.86 12.80
CA LEU A 289 10.56 -0.66 11.94
C LEU A 289 11.42 0.49 12.45
N ILE A 290 10.82 1.65 12.74
CA ILE A 290 11.52 2.80 13.34
C ILE A 290 12.22 2.37 14.64
N ALA A 291 11.53 1.66 15.52
CA ALA A 291 12.11 1.17 16.78
C ALA A 291 13.28 0.20 16.55
N SER A 292 13.22 -0.65 15.52
CA SER A 292 14.30 -1.59 15.20
C SER A 292 15.54 -0.90 14.65
N GLU A 293 15.38 0.08 13.77
CA GLU A 293 16.50 0.86 13.20
C GLU A 293 17.09 1.84 14.22
N ALA A 294 16.27 2.42 15.09
CA ALA A 294 16.71 3.36 16.13
C ALA A 294 17.67 2.75 17.17
N LYS A 295 17.68 1.42 17.33
CA LYS A 295 18.60 0.73 18.22
C LYS A 295 20.08 0.97 17.89
N TYR A 296 20.38 1.17 16.62
CA TYR A 296 21.74 1.34 16.12
C TYR A 296 22.20 2.80 16.09
N ILE A 297 21.32 3.75 16.42
CA ILE A 297 21.60 5.19 16.37
C ILE A 297 21.51 5.78 17.79
N LYS A 298 22.66 6.08 18.41
CA LYS A 298 22.72 6.56 19.81
C LYS A 298 21.76 7.71 20.11
N LYS A 299 21.60 8.68 19.21
CA LYS A 299 20.70 9.84 19.37
C LYS A 299 19.22 9.46 19.34
N LEU A 300 18.86 8.38 18.65
CA LEU A 300 17.49 7.92 18.45
C LEU A 300 17.11 6.73 19.34
N TYR A 301 18.01 6.30 20.22
CA TYR A 301 17.83 5.08 21.04
C TYR A 301 16.51 5.06 21.82
N LYS A 302 16.00 6.22 22.26
CA LYS A 302 14.70 6.31 22.95
C LYS A 302 13.54 5.78 22.10
N LEU A 303 13.59 5.92 20.76
CA LEU A 303 12.57 5.39 19.85
C LEU A 303 12.53 3.86 19.82
N SER A 304 13.60 3.19 20.25
CA SER A 304 13.67 1.72 20.30
C SER A 304 12.94 1.10 21.50
N TYR A 305 12.48 1.93 22.46
CA TYR A 305 11.79 1.45 23.64
C TYR A 305 10.47 0.75 23.29
N ARG A 306 10.23 -0.40 23.92
CA ARG A 306 8.99 -1.17 23.77
C ARG A 306 8.35 -1.41 25.13
N THR A 307 7.03 -1.32 25.18
CA THR A 307 6.24 -1.66 26.38
C THR A 307 6.23 -3.16 26.63
N LYS A 308 5.68 -3.62 27.78
CA LYS A 308 5.46 -5.04 28.07
C LYS A 308 4.60 -5.74 27.01
N SER A 309 3.66 -5.00 26.38
CA SER A 309 2.83 -5.47 25.26
C SER A 309 3.52 -5.37 23.89
N ASN A 310 4.85 -5.17 23.86
CA ASN A 310 5.67 -5.05 22.63
C ASN A 310 5.28 -3.88 21.72
N VAL A 311 4.65 -2.83 22.26
CA VAL A 311 4.30 -1.60 21.54
C VAL A 311 5.47 -0.63 21.55
N SER A 312 5.87 -0.11 20.39
CA SER A 312 6.95 0.88 20.21
C SER A 312 6.42 2.30 20.45
N ILE A 313 6.18 2.65 21.71
CA ILE A 313 5.40 3.85 22.08
C ILE A 313 6.00 5.17 21.57
N TYR A 314 7.32 5.37 21.69
CA TYR A 314 7.95 6.62 21.24
C TYR A 314 7.98 6.72 19.71
N SER A 315 8.17 5.60 19.00
CA SER A 315 8.07 5.55 17.54
C SER A 315 6.63 5.83 17.07
N LEU A 316 5.64 5.33 17.80
CA LEU A 316 4.23 5.59 17.54
C LEU A 316 3.89 7.07 17.76
N LEU A 317 4.34 7.66 18.88
CA LEU A 317 4.16 9.09 19.16
C LEU A 317 4.79 9.98 18.08
N LEU A 318 5.98 9.61 17.59
CA LEU A 318 6.63 10.32 16.47
C LEU A 318 5.73 10.30 15.23
N LEU A 319 5.20 9.12 14.84
CA LEU A 319 4.32 8.99 13.69
C LEU A 319 3.03 9.80 13.86
N ILE A 320 2.41 9.75 15.04
CA ILE A 320 1.22 10.54 15.35
C ILE A 320 1.49 12.04 15.19
N SER A 321 2.63 12.51 15.70
CA SER A 321 3.02 13.93 15.58
C SER A 321 3.16 14.32 14.10
N ILE A 322 3.77 13.46 13.26
CA ILE A 322 3.91 13.70 11.83
C ILE A 322 2.54 13.70 11.15
N HIS A 323 1.69 12.70 11.44
CA HIS A 323 0.35 12.63 10.86
C HIS A 323 -0.51 13.84 11.26
N THR A 324 -0.38 14.32 12.50
CA THR A 324 -1.05 15.55 12.93
C THR A 324 -0.61 16.76 12.11
N ILE A 325 0.69 16.90 11.86
CA ILE A 325 1.21 17.96 10.98
C ILE A 325 0.62 17.82 9.55
N VAL A 326 0.55 16.61 9.02
CA VAL A 326 -0.04 16.37 7.69
C VAL A 326 -1.52 16.75 7.66
N PHE A 327 -2.32 16.43 8.70
CA PHE A 327 -3.71 16.88 8.80
C PHE A 327 -3.83 18.41 8.87
N ILE A 328 -2.91 19.10 9.58
CA ILE A 328 -2.87 20.55 9.60
C ILE A 328 -2.54 21.11 8.21
N CYS A 329 -1.61 20.51 7.48
CA CYS A 329 -1.28 20.91 6.11
C CYS A 329 -2.46 20.69 5.14
N LEU A 330 -3.21 19.61 5.29
CA LEU A 330 -4.44 19.35 4.53
C LEU A 330 -5.50 20.41 4.84
N TYR A 331 -5.74 20.70 6.10
CA TYR A 331 -6.72 21.71 6.54
C TYR A 331 -6.42 23.12 6.01
N ASN A 332 -5.14 23.46 5.84
CA ASN A 332 -4.71 24.74 5.28
C ASN A 332 -4.46 24.69 3.75
N ASP A 333 -4.92 23.66 3.05
CA ASP A 333 -4.76 23.48 1.60
C ASP A 333 -3.28 23.54 1.12
N CYS A 334 -2.32 23.27 2.02
CA CYS A 334 -0.90 23.23 1.66
C CYS A 334 -0.54 21.99 0.83
N ILE A 335 -1.32 20.91 0.95
CA ILE A 335 -1.14 19.65 0.25
C ILE A 335 -2.50 18.98 0.04
N THR A 336 -2.66 18.24 -1.05
CA THR A 336 -3.88 17.46 -1.34
C THR A 336 -3.70 15.98 -0.99
N VAL A 337 -4.81 15.27 -0.79
CA VAL A 337 -4.81 13.81 -0.56
C VAL A 337 -4.13 13.09 -1.73
N GLU A 338 -4.39 13.52 -2.96
CA GLU A 338 -3.79 12.98 -4.18
C GLU A 338 -2.26 13.13 -4.16
N GLN A 339 -1.75 14.32 -3.79
CA GLN A 339 -0.31 14.57 -3.67
C GLN A 339 0.32 13.68 -2.58
N ILE A 340 -0.36 13.47 -1.45
CA ILE A 340 0.11 12.57 -0.38
C ILE A 340 0.24 11.14 -0.92
N VAL A 341 -0.76 10.66 -1.66
CA VAL A 341 -0.73 9.33 -2.29
C VAL A 341 0.42 9.22 -3.28
N ALA A 342 0.62 10.25 -4.14
CA ALA A 342 1.70 10.27 -5.11
C ALA A 342 3.09 10.24 -4.45
N ILE A 343 3.29 11.05 -3.40
CA ILE A 343 4.55 11.08 -2.64
C ILE A 343 4.80 9.72 -1.96
N ALA A 344 3.81 9.20 -1.25
CA ALA A 344 3.93 7.91 -0.55
C ALA A 344 4.25 6.79 -1.54
N ASN A 345 3.59 6.76 -2.70
CA ASN A 345 3.83 5.78 -3.75
C ASN A 345 5.24 5.85 -4.32
N ALA A 346 5.79 7.05 -4.54
CA ALA A 346 7.16 7.20 -5.02
C ALA A 346 8.16 6.53 -4.07
N PHE A 347 7.99 6.69 -2.76
CA PHE A 347 8.83 6.04 -1.77
C PHE A 347 8.56 4.53 -1.64
N PHE A 348 7.30 4.08 -1.78
CA PHE A 348 6.98 2.65 -1.88
C PHE A 348 7.61 2.00 -3.12
N ILE A 349 7.60 2.69 -4.28
CA ILE A 349 8.28 2.23 -5.51
C ILE A 349 9.77 2.06 -5.25
N CYS A 350 10.43 3.02 -4.59
CA CYS A 350 11.86 2.92 -4.26
C CYS A 350 12.14 1.74 -3.33
N ASN A 351 11.29 1.52 -2.32
CA ASN A 351 11.38 0.34 -1.45
C ASN A 351 11.24 -0.96 -2.26
N ALA A 352 10.26 -1.02 -3.17
CA ALA A 352 10.03 -2.17 -4.04
C ALA A 352 11.22 -2.40 -4.99
N ILE A 353 11.78 -1.37 -5.60
CA ILE A 353 12.97 -1.46 -6.47
C ILE A 353 14.14 -2.06 -5.71
N CYS A 354 14.41 -1.64 -4.46
CA CYS A 354 15.45 -2.25 -3.63
C CYS A 354 15.21 -3.76 -3.44
N GLY A 355 13.98 -4.16 -3.17
CA GLY A 355 13.58 -5.56 -3.06
C GLY A 355 13.74 -6.34 -4.36
N ILE A 356 13.40 -5.74 -5.51
CA ILE A 356 13.56 -6.37 -6.83
C ILE A 356 15.04 -6.52 -7.18
N PHE A 357 15.90 -5.55 -6.84
CA PHE A 357 17.35 -5.71 -6.97
C PHE A 357 17.89 -6.86 -6.12
N ALA A 358 17.37 -7.02 -4.88
CA ALA A 358 17.71 -8.17 -4.06
C ALA A 358 17.25 -9.48 -4.72
N ALA A 359 16.03 -9.52 -5.28
CA ALA A 359 15.54 -10.67 -6.03
C ALA A 359 16.39 -11.00 -7.26
N TYR A 360 16.80 -9.99 -8.03
CA TYR A 360 17.72 -10.16 -9.17
C TYR A 360 19.02 -10.84 -8.77
N LYS A 361 19.58 -10.46 -7.61
CA LYS A 361 20.85 -11.00 -7.11
C LYS A 361 20.71 -12.38 -6.47
N LEU A 362 19.62 -12.62 -5.73
CA LEU A 362 19.46 -13.78 -4.86
C LEU A 362 18.69 -14.93 -5.51
N LEU A 363 17.76 -14.64 -6.44
CA LEU A 363 16.94 -15.68 -7.06
C LEU A 363 17.70 -16.33 -8.23
N PRO A 364 17.75 -17.68 -8.30
CA PRO A 364 18.38 -18.40 -9.41
C PRO A 364 17.51 -18.35 -10.67
N GLY A 365 18.14 -18.57 -11.81
CA GLY A 365 17.49 -18.77 -13.11
C GLY A 365 17.31 -17.48 -13.92
N LEU A 366 17.46 -17.62 -15.25
CA LEU A 366 17.42 -16.52 -16.22
C LEU A 366 16.04 -15.82 -16.21
N PHE A 367 14.95 -16.58 -16.11
CA PHE A 367 13.61 -16.02 -16.05
C PHE A 367 13.43 -15.01 -14.91
N ASN A 368 13.91 -15.34 -13.70
CA ASN A 368 13.80 -14.44 -12.54
C ASN A 368 14.64 -13.17 -12.73
N LYS A 369 15.79 -13.27 -13.41
CA LYS A 369 16.65 -12.11 -13.74
C LYS A 369 15.97 -11.19 -14.75
N ILE A 370 15.41 -11.75 -15.82
CA ILE A 370 14.68 -11.00 -16.85
C ILE A 370 13.48 -10.31 -16.20
N LEU A 371 12.67 -11.05 -15.44
CA LEU A 371 11.51 -10.53 -14.75
C LEU A 371 11.88 -9.38 -13.78
N SER A 372 12.94 -9.56 -13.00
CA SER A 372 13.42 -8.51 -12.11
C SER A 372 13.84 -7.27 -12.88
N LEU A 373 14.62 -7.43 -13.96
CA LEU A 373 15.07 -6.29 -14.78
C LEU A 373 13.88 -5.56 -15.43
N SER A 374 12.93 -6.29 -15.98
CA SER A 374 11.71 -5.71 -16.58
C SER A 374 10.90 -4.92 -15.55
N LEU A 375 10.73 -5.45 -14.32
CA LEU A 375 10.04 -4.75 -13.24
C LEU A 375 10.81 -3.51 -12.77
N ILE A 376 12.16 -3.56 -12.69
CA ILE A 376 12.97 -2.39 -12.35
C ILE A 376 12.75 -1.28 -13.38
N VAL A 377 12.86 -1.60 -14.67
CA VAL A 377 12.64 -0.62 -15.75
C VAL A 377 11.22 -0.05 -15.67
N CYS A 378 10.20 -0.91 -15.51
CA CYS A 378 8.82 -0.49 -15.38
C CYS A 378 8.62 0.45 -14.20
N PHE A 379 9.17 0.12 -13.01
CA PHE A 379 9.04 0.94 -11.82
C PHE A 379 9.81 2.27 -11.90
N LEU A 380 10.95 2.29 -12.59
CA LEU A 380 11.67 3.54 -12.88
C LEU A 380 10.87 4.45 -13.81
N ILE A 381 10.21 3.89 -14.83
CA ILE A 381 9.30 4.64 -15.70
C ILE A 381 8.13 5.20 -14.89
N ILE A 382 7.48 4.41 -14.04
CA ILE A 382 6.38 4.87 -13.18
C ILE A 382 6.88 6.00 -12.25
N LEU A 383 8.06 5.82 -11.66
CA LEU A 383 8.66 6.81 -10.76
C LEU A 383 8.95 8.14 -11.45
N SER A 384 9.26 8.13 -12.76
CA SER A 384 9.56 9.36 -13.52
C SER A 384 8.36 10.31 -13.64
N PHE A 385 7.14 9.84 -13.40
CA PHE A 385 5.94 10.68 -13.33
C PHE A 385 5.75 11.38 -11.98
N SER A 386 6.63 11.13 -11.01
CA SER A 386 6.65 11.87 -9.74
C SER A 386 7.15 13.30 -9.94
N SER A 387 6.79 14.19 -9.02
CA SER A 387 7.31 15.56 -9.06
C SER A 387 8.83 15.60 -8.96
N ILE A 388 9.44 16.60 -9.60
CA ILE A 388 10.91 16.77 -9.60
C ILE A 388 11.50 16.87 -8.19
N TRP A 389 10.79 17.49 -7.25
CA TRP A 389 11.21 17.62 -5.86
C TRP A 389 11.31 16.29 -5.14
N ILE A 390 10.37 15.37 -5.43
CA ILE A 390 10.39 14.01 -4.89
C ILE A 390 11.58 13.25 -5.47
N LEU A 391 11.81 13.35 -6.78
CA LEU A 391 12.95 12.69 -7.45
C LEU A 391 14.30 13.18 -6.91
N ILE A 392 14.44 14.49 -6.68
CA ILE A 392 15.64 15.08 -6.05
C ILE A 392 15.82 14.51 -4.64
N SER A 393 14.77 14.46 -3.83
CA SER A 393 14.84 13.91 -2.47
C SER A 393 15.26 12.45 -2.45
N ILE A 394 14.73 11.64 -3.36
CA ILE A 394 15.12 10.24 -3.55
C ILE A 394 16.59 10.16 -3.99
N GLY A 395 17.01 10.99 -4.95
CA GLY A 395 18.39 11.05 -5.44
C GLY A 395 19.41 11.35 -4.31
N ILE A 396 19.08 12.29 -3.43
CA ILE A 396 19.92 12.61 -2.26
C ILE A 396 20.06 11.40 -1.32
N LEU A 397 18.95 10.72 -1.01
CA LEU A 397 18.97 9.53 -0.15
C LEU A 397 19.78 8.39 -0.79
N VAL A 398 19.55 8.11 -2.07
CA VAL A 398 20.29 7.08 -2.81
C VAL A 398 21.79 7.41 -2.86
N GLY A 399 22.14 8.67 -3.13
CA GLY A 399 23.52 9.13 -3.14
C GLY A 399 24.20 8.95 -1.78
N PHE A 400 23.58 9.38 -0.70
CA PHE A 400 24.11 9.26 0.66
C PHE A 400 24.36 7.79 1.06
N TYR A 401 23.35 6.93 0.93
CA TYR A 401 23.49 5.52 1.31
C TYR A 401 24.34 4.72 0.31
N GLY A 402 24.35 5.12 -0.96
CA GLY A 402 25.25 4.57 -1.97
C GLY A 402 26.74 4.83 -1.61
N LEU A 403 27.08 6.06 -1.23
CA LEU A 403 28.44 6.39 -0.75
C LEU A 403 28.82 5.59 0.48
N GLN A 404 27.91 5.43 1.46
CA GLN A 404 28.16 4.57 2.62
C GLN A 404 28.38 3.10 2.23
N TYR A 405 27.60 2.59 1.29
CA TYR A 405 27.74 1.22 0.79
C TYR A 405 29.14 0.98 0.19
N PHE A 406 29.63 1.91 -0.65
CA PHE A 406 30.96 1.79 -1.26
C PHE A 406 32.07 1.94 -0.22
N LYS A 407 31.94 2.86 0.74
CA LYS A 407 32.91 3.05 1.83
C LYS A 407 33.04 1.83 2.74
N ASN A 408 31.93 1.14 3.01
CA ASN A 408 31.88 -0.02 3.90
C ASN A 408 32.18 -1.36 3.18
N ARG A 409 32.45 -1.35 1.87
CA ARG A 409 32.91 -2.56 1.17
C ARG A 409 34.31 -2.92 1.67
N PRO A 410 34.53 -4.12 2.21
CA PRO A 410 35.87 -4.56 2.53
C PRO A 410 36.71 -4.55 1.25
N ASN A 411 37.86 -3.89 1.29
CA ASN A 411 38.79 -3.87 0.19
C ASN A 411 39.09 -5.31 -0.25
N THR A 412 38.77 -5.62 -1.48
CA THR A 412 38.95 -6.98 -2.07
C THR A 412 40.40 -7.45 -1.99
N TYR A 413 41.32 -6.54 -1.68
CA TYR A 413 42.75 -6.82 -1.46
C TYR A 413 43.05 -7.48 -0.10
N GLU A 414 42.30 -7.18 0.96
CA GLU A 414 42.57 -7.77 2.28
C GLU A 414 42.11 -9.24 2.39
N LYS A 415 41.09 -9.67 1.62
CA LYS A 415 40.64 -11.06 1.59
C LYS A 415 41.63 -12.02 0.93
N LYS A 416 42.60 -11.54 0.11
CA LYS A 416 43.63 -12.37 -0.49
C LYS A 416 44.83 -12.62 0.43
N ILE A 417 44.99 -11.86 1.50
CA ILE A 417 46.13 -11.99 2.44
C ILE A 417 45.75 -12.92 3.63
N SER A 418 44.51 -13.13 3.95
CA SER A 418 44.06 -14.01 5.07
C SER A 418 43.87 -15.48 4.66
N ILE A 419 44.15 -15.85 3.41
CA ILE A 419 44.06 -17.24 2.87
C ILE A 419 45.44 -17.73 2.41
N ARG A 420 46.54 -17.08 2.84
CA ARG A 420 47.88 -17.62 2.72
C ARG A 420 48.50 -17.98 4.07
#